data_6b94c34c6978fdd59b08f3a2d0e8a0a4
#
_entry.id   6b94c34c6978fdd59b08f3a2d0e8a0a4
#
_cell.length_a   1.000
_cell.length_b   1.000
_cell.length_c   1.000
_cell.angle_alpha   90.00
_cell.angle_beta   90.00
_cell.angle_gamma   90.00
#
_symmetry.space_group_name_H-M   'P 1'
#
loop_
_entity.id
_entity.type
_entity.pdbx_description
1 polymer ?
#
loop_
_entity_poly.entity_id
_entity_poly.type
_entity_poly.pdbx_seq_one_letter_code
_entity_poly.pdbx_strand_id
1 'polypeptide(L)'
;MSNSKEKLFTEFKAPTTQEWLDKIEVDLKGADFNKRLVWRTNEGFNVQPFYRREDVLKLKTPDSLPGEFPFVRGNKKDDNTWYIRQDIVAADAVEANKKALDILNKGIDSLGFRIHGDKVNAEFIEQLLDGILCDVVEVNFHTCQRHALELAQILTAYFEKKGYDK
;
A
#
# COMPACT_ATOMS: atom_id res chain seq x y z
N MET A 1 8.18 37.76 -4.33
CA MET A 1 6.98 38.24 -3.60
C MET A 1 6.50 37.11 -2.71
N SER A 2 6.69 37.26 -1.40
CA SER A 2 6.25 36.26 -0.41
C SER A 2 4.72 36.31 -0.32
N ASN A 3 4.06 35.28 -0.87
CA ASN A 3 2.62 35.09 -0.68
C ASN A 3 2.41 34.59 0.75
N SER A 4 2.38 35.50 1.73
CA SER A 4 1.94 35.14 3.07
C SER A 4 0.46 34.76 2.96
N LYS A 5 0.17 33.45 2.97
CA LYS A 5 -1.20 32.97 3.04
C LYS A 5 -1.83 33.56 4.30
N GLU A 6 -2.82 34.40 4.12
CA GLU A 6 -3.60 34.95 5.22
C GLU A 6 -4.21 33.81 6.03
N LYS A 7 -4.03 33.83 7.36
CA LYS A 7 -4.58 32.77 8.21
C LYS A 7 -6.09 32.96 8.27
N LEU A 8 -6.84 31.94 7.91
CA LEU A 8 -8.30 31.91 8.03
C LEU A 8 -8.71 31.77 9.50
N PHE A 9 -9.89 32.30 9.84
CA PHE A 9 -10.52 32.18 11.15
C PHE A 9 -9.73 32.81 12.31
N THR A 10 -9.00 33.88 12.05
CA THR A 10 -8.23 34.61 13.07
C THR A 10 -9.13 35.33 14.09
N GLU A 11 -10.39 35.59 13.76
CA GLU A 11 -11.41 36.14 14.62
C GLU A 11 -11.90 35.19 15.72
N PHE A 12 -11.64 33.91 15.61
CA PHE A 12 -12.01 32.91 16.61
C PHE A 12 -10.82 32.57 17.50
N LYS A 13 -11.02 32.69 18.82
CA LYS A 13 -10.03 32.21 19.80
C LYS A 13 -9.91 30.70 19.72
N ALA A 14 -8.71 30.17 19.48
CA ALA A 14 -8.46 28.75 19.54
C ALA A 14 -8.62 28.23 20.98
N PRO A 15 -9.51 27.25 21.24
CA PRO A 15 -9.69 26.69 22.58
C PRO A 15 -8.45 25.93 23.01
N THR A 16 -8.11 26.00 24.30
CA THR A 16 -7.06 25.19 24.90
C THR A 16 -7.52 23.73 25.02
N THR A 17 -6.56 22.80 25.24
CA THR A 17 -6.89 21.39 25.49
C THR A 17 -7.72 21.23 26.75
N GLN A 18 -7.46 22.04 27.79
CA GLN A 18 -8.22 22.00 29.01
C GLN A 18 -9.68 22.47 28.81
N GLU A 19 -9.89 23.62 28.16
CA GLU A 19 -11.24 24.10 27.81
C GLU A 19 -12.03 23.05 27.00
N TRP A 20 -11.35 22.29 26.13
CA TRP A 20 -11.97 21.21 25.37
C TRP A 20 -12.36 20.03 26.24
N LEU A 21 -11.47 19.59 27.15
CA LEU A 21 -11.74 18.49 28.10
C LEU A 21 -12.86 18.86 29.06
N ASP A 22 -12.87 20.07 29.61
CA ASP A 22 -13.91 20.56 30.53
C ASP A 22 -15.29 20.53 29.83
N LYS A 23 -15.33 20.91 28.55
CA LYS A 23 -16.56 20.82 27.77
C LYS A 23 -17.03 19.37 27.56
N ILE A 24 -16.13 18.47 27.28
CA ILE A 24 -16.45 17.03 27.15
C ILE A 24 -17.00 16.47 28.47
N GLU A 25 -16.42 16.85 29.62
CA GLU A 25 -16.87 16.38 30.92
C GLU A 25 -18.31 16.85 31.20
N VAL A 26 -18.62 18.07 30.90
CA VAL A 26 -20.00 18.60 30.99
C VAL A 26 -20.96 17.82 30.11
N ASP A 27 -20.56 17.56 28.83
CA ASP A 27 -21.41 16.86 27.87
C ASP A 27 -21.61 15.38 28.21
N LEU A 28 -20.64 14.77 28.88
CA LEU A 28 -20.73 13.37 29.37
C LEU A 28 -21.67 13.22 30.58
N LYS A 29 -22.08 14.32 31.24
CA LYS A 29 -23.04 14.32 32.36
C LYS A 29 -22.65 13.33 33.45
N GLY A 30 -21.39 13.26 33.83
CA GLY A 30 -20.86 12.39 34.86
C GLY A 30 -20.49 10.97 34.38
N ALA A 31 -20.63 10.65 33.12
CA ALA A 31 -20.12 9.39 32.57
C ALA A 31 -18.59 9.40 32.46
N ASP A 32 -17.96 8.28 32.75
CA ASP A 32 -16.50 8.13 32.70
C ASP A 32 -15.95 8.30 31.25
N PHE A 33 -15.01 9.21 31.08
CA PHE A 33 -14.38 9.54 29.79
C PHE A 33 -13.73 8.32 29.13
N ASN A 34 -12.94 7.56 29.90
CA ASN A 34 -12.20 6.43 29.35
C ASN A 34 -13.11 5.27 28.94
N LYS A 35 -14.21 5.06 29.65
CA LYS A 35 -15.17 4.02 29.29
C LYS A 35 -16.03 4.36 28.09
N ARG A 36 -16.30 5.65 27.86
CA ARG A 36 -17.23 6.10 26.82
C ARG A 36 -16.55 6.48 25.52
N LEU A 37 -15.36 7.06 25.57
CA LEU A 37 -14.72 7.70 24.43
C LEU A 37 -13.39 7.06 24.02
N VAL A 38 -12.67 6.39 24.92
CA VAL A 38 -11.40 5.76 24.63
C VAL A 38 -11.60 4.36 24.07
N TRP A 39 -11.14 4.12 22.87
CA TRP A 39 -11.16 2.79 22.27
C TRP A 39 -9.96 1.98 22.73
N ARG A 40 -10.23 0.84 23.36
CA ARG A 40 -9.22 -0.15 23.74
C ARG A 40 -9.10 -1.16 22.63
N THR A 41 -7.94 -1.19 21.96
CA THR A 41 -7.70 -2.10 20.85
C THR A 41 -7.35 -3.50 21.34
N ASN A 42 -7.54 -4.51 20.48
CA ASN A 42 -7.15 -5.89 20.79
C ASN A 42 -5.62 -6.06 20.85
N GLU A 43 -4.87 -5.14 20.22
CA GLU A 43 -3.40 -5.09 20.21
C GLU A 43 -2.80 -4.55 21.52
N GLY A 44 -3.66 -4.13 22.47
CA GLY A 44 -3.24 -3.72 23.83
C GLY A 44 -2.88 -2.25 23.99
N PHE A 45 -3.22 -1.38 23.05
CA PHE A 45 -3.09 0.07 23.20
C PHE A 45 -4.45 0.78 23.14
N ASN A 46 -4.48 2.02 23.63
CA ASN A 46 -5.69 2.84 23.66
C ASN A 46 -5.63 3.93 22.59
N VAL A 47 -6.73 4.07 21.84
CA VAL A 47 -6.91 5.18 20.88
C VAL A 47 -7.76 6.24 21.56
N GLN A 48 -7.24 7.47 21.63
CA GLN A 48 -7.95 8.61 22.20
C GLN A 48 -9.02 9.12 21.23
N PRO A 49 -10.11 9.73 21.71
CA PRO A 49 -11.18 10.26 20.85
C PRO A 49 -10.72 11.45 19.99
N PHE A 50 -9.64 12.10 20.34
CA PHE A 50 -9.01 13.17 19.56
C PHE A 50 -7.52 13.28 19.90
N TYR A 51 -6.77 13.88 18.96
CA TYR A 51 -5.36 14.23 19.12
C TYR A 51 -5.15 15.67 18.69
N ARG A 52 -4.26 16.38 19.38
CA ARG A 52 -3.93 17.77 19.13
C ARG A 52 -2.45 17.95 18.80
N ARG A 53 -2.03 19.19 18.51
CA ARG A 53 -0.66 19.51 18.11
C ARG A 53 0.39 19.05 19.14
N GLU A 54 0.09 19.19 20.43
CA GLU A 54 0.98 18.76 21.52
C GLU A 54 1.24 17.25 21.52
N ASP A 55 0.31 16.45 20.98
CA ASP A 55 0.49 15.01 20.85
C ASP A 55 1.41 14.67 19.67
N VAL A 56 1.29 15.40 18.58
CA VAL A 56 2.19 15.26 17.42
C VAL A 56 3.62 15.61 17.78
N LEU A 57 3.85 16.64 18.62
CA LEU A 57 5.19 17.06 19.05
C LEU A 57 5.92 16.00 19.89
N LYS A 58 5.19 15.04 20.47
CA LYS A 58 5.78 13.91 21.21
C LYS A 58 6.27 12.78 20.31
N LEU A 59 5.89 12.79 19.03
CA LEU A 59 6.30 11.75 18.09
C LEU A 59 7.76 11.93 17.66
N LYS A 60 8.42 10.83 17.35
CA LYS A 60 9.82 10.85 16.89
C LYS A 60 9.98 11.24 15.41
N THR A 61 8.89 11.21 14.65
CA THR A 61 8.89 11.40 13.20
C THR A 61 7.86 12.43 12.72
N PRO A 62 7.66 13.60 13.42
CA PRO A 62 6.64 14.57 13.03
C PRO A 62 6.94 15.26 11.70
N ASP A 63 8.22 15.37 11.35
CA ASP A 63 8.70 16.08 10.17
C ASP A 63 8.91 15.18 8.95
N SER A 64 8.63 13.87 9.07
CA SER A 64 8.73 12.93 7.96
C SER A 64 7.70 13.27 6.87
N LEU A 65 8.16 13.50 5.65
CA LEU A 65 7.31 13.75 4.50
C LEU A 65 6.85 12.45 3.83
N PRO A 66 5.77 12.49 3.04
CA PRO A 66 5.38 11.34 2.21
C PRO A 66 6.55 10.91 1.30
N GLY A 67 6.78 9.61 1.16
CA GLY A 67 7.86 9.04 0.36
C GLY A 67 9.25 9.10 0.99
N GLU A 68 9.39 9.62 2.23
CA GLU A 68 10.65 9.67 2.96
C GLU A 68 10.71 8.59 4.06
N PHE A 69 11.91 8.02 4.23
CA PHE A 69 12.15 7.07 5.34
C PHE A 69 11.88 7.75 6.71
N PRO A 70 11.21 7.11 7.64
CA PRO A 70 10.76 5.71 7.73
C PRO A 70 9.35 5.44 7.14
N PHE A 71 8.88 6.19 6.18
CA PHE A 71 7.64 6.03 5.42
C PHE A 71 6.34 6.05 6.27
N VAL A 72 6.35 6.79 7.37
CA VAL A 72 5.18 6.90 8.28
C VAL A 72 3.96 7.57 7.65
N ARG A 73 4.17 8.27 6.54
CA ARG A 73 3.10 8.91 5.73
C ARG A 73 2.88 8.22 4.38
N GLY A 74 3.38 6.98 4.23
CA GLY A 74 3.33 6.24 2.99
C GLY A 74 4.57 6.43 2.12
N ASN A 75 4.68 5.58 1.13
CA ASN A 75 5.84 5.51 0.22
C ASN A 75 5.66 6.35 -1.06
N LYS A 76 4.52 6.99 -1.26
CA LYS A 76 4.22 7.82 -2.42
C LYS A 76 4.34 9.30 -2.07
N LYS A 77 5.10 10.03 -2.89
CA LYS A 77 5.39 11.46 -2.67
C LYS A 77 4.48 12.36 -3.51
N ASP A 78 4.34 12.05 -4.79
CA ASP A 78 3.84 13.00 -5.78
C ASP A 78 2.42 12.69 -6.26
N ASP A 79 1.96 11.45 -6.11
CA ASP A 79 0.65 11.01 -6.58
C ASP A 79 -0.01 9.99 -5.65
N ASN A 80 -1.21 9.57 -6.01
CA ASN A 80 -1.96 8.50 -5.32
C ASN A 80 -2.33 7.37 -6.29
N THR A 81 -1.53 7.12 -7.30
CA THR A 81 -1.74 6.02 -8.25
C THR A 81 -1.61 4.67 -7.55
N TRP A 82 -2.35 3.70 -8.00
CA TRP A 82 -2.28 2.30 -7.55
C TRP A 82 -2.38 1.38 -8.76
N TYR A 83 -1.85 0.18 -8.62
CA TYR A 83 -2.00 -0.85 -9.63
C TYR A 83 -3.37 -1.53 -9.55
N ILE A 84 -3.97 -1.78 -10.71
CA ILE A 84 -5.17 -2.61 -10.83
C ILE A 84 -4.69 -4.03 -11.15
N ARG A 85 -4.68 -4.88 -10.13
CA ARG A 85 -4.12 -6.24 -10.23
C ARG A 85 -5.19 -7.29 -10.41
N GLN A 86 -4.89 -8.26 -11.27
CA GLN A 86 -5.65 -9.49 -11.38
C GLN A 86 -4.76 -10.73 -11.30
N ASP A 87 -5.14 -11.67 -10.43
CA ASP A 87 -4.47 -12.96 -10.31
C ASP A 87 -5.09 -13.98 -11.28
N ILE A 88 -4.23 -14.77 -11.92
CA ILE A 88 -4.57 -15.82 -12.89
C ILE A 88 -3.97 -17.13 -12.39
N VAL A 89 -4.80 -18.18 -12.30
CA VAL A 89 -4.30 -19.54 -12.05
C VAL A 89 -3.77 -20.07 -13.39
N ALA A 90 -2.45 -20.22 -13.49
CA ALA A 90 -1.75 -20.68 -14.67
C ALA A 90 -1.62 -22.22 -14.67
N ALA A 91 -2.75 -22.89 -14.86
CA ALA A 91 -2.79 -24.36 -15.04
C ALA A 91 -2.29 -24.77 -16.42
N ASP A 92 -2.54 -23.94 -17.43
CA ASP A 92 -2.03 -24.03 -18.79
C ASP A 92 -1.42 -22.67 -19.17
N ALA A 93 -0.22 -22.68 -19.76
CA ALA A 93 0.52 -21.45 -20.05
C ALA A 93 -0.14 -20.62 -21.15
N VAL A 94 -0.60 -21.27 -22.21
CA VAL A 94 -1.18 -20.58 -23.39
C VAL A 94 -2.52 -19.96 -23.03
N GLU A 95 -3.39 -20.66 -22.32
CA GLU A 95 -4.69 -20.16 -21.89
C GLU A 95 -4.52 -19.02 -20.85
N ALA A 96 -3.56 -19.14 -19.93
CA ALA A 96 -3.24 -18.10 -18.96
C ALA A 96 -2.67 -16.84 -19.64
N ASN A 97 -1.78 -17.00 -20.62
CA ASN A 97 -1.25 -15.91 -21.44
C ASN A 97 -2.37 -15.19 -22.20
N LYS A 98 -3.21 -15.92 -22.90
CA LYS A 98 -4.35 -15.36 -23.64
C LYS A 98 -5.25 -14.52 -22.74
N LYS A 99 -5.55 -15.03 -21.54
CA LYS A 99 -6.33 -14.30 -20.53
C LYS A 99 -5.57 -13.04 -20.05
N ALA A 100 -4.27 -13.14 -19.81
CA ALA A 100 -3.45 -12.02 -19.38
C ALA A 100 -3.46 -10.89 -20.42
N LEU A 101 -3.23 -11.20 -21.68
CA LEU A 101 -3.28 -10.22 -22.78
C LEU A 101 -4.67 -9.58 -22.94
N ASP A 102 -5.76 -10.36 -22.78
CA ASP A 102 -7.13 -9.84 -22.84
C ASP A 102 -7.40 -8.82 -21.73
N ILE A 103 -7.02 -9.13 -20.48
CA ILE A 103 -7.27 -8.23 -19.34
C ILE A 103 -6.35 -7.01 -19.33
N LEU A 104 -5.11 -7.12 -19.81
CA LEU A 104 -4.23 -5.96 -20.01
C LEU A 104 -4.84 -4.95 -20.99
N ASN A 105 -5.44 -5.44 -22.08
CA ASN A 105 -6.18 -4.58 -23.03
C ASN A 105 -7.44 -3.95 -22.43
N LYS A 106 -7.90 -4.41 -21.26
CA LYS A 106 -9.05 -3.88 -20.52
C LYS A 106 -8.69 -2.95 -19.35
N GLY A 107 -7.41 -2.60 -19.25
CA GLY A 107 -6.92 -1.62 -18.26
C GLY A 107 -6.36 -2.20 -16.97
N ILE A 108 -6.05 -3.50 -16.93
CA ILE A 108 -5.22 -4.09 -15.86
C ILE A 108 -3.77 -3.71 -16.11
N ASP A 109 -3.03 -3.36 -15.09
CA ASP A 109 -1.62 -2.94 -15.14
C ASP A 109 -0.71 -3.74 -14.19
N SER A 110 -1.29 -4.68 -13.43
CA SER A 110 -0.56 -5.64 -12.61
C SER A 110 -1.15 -7.05 -12.77
N LEU A 111 -0.28 -8.00 -13.07
CA LEU A 111 -0.62 -9.42 -13.23
C LEU A 111 -0.07 -10.24 -12.06
N GLY A 112 -0.85 -11.19 -11.58
CA GLY A 112 -0.41 -12.21 -10.66
C GLY A 112 -0.60 -13.61 -11.26
N PHE A 113 0.48 -14.39 -11.37
CA PHE A 113 0.40 -15.76 -11.87
C PHE A 113 0.58 -16.77 -10.73
N ARG A 114 -0.42 -17.61 -10.52
CA ARG A 114 -0.32 -18.77 -9.63
C ARG A 114 0.08 -20.00 -10.44
N ILE A 115 1.32 -20.46 -10.25
CA ILE A 115 1.91 -21.58 -11.00
C ILE A 115 2.07 -22.76 -10.04
N HIS A 116 1.52 -23.93 -10.41
CA HIS A 116 1.74 -25.14 -9.64
C HIS A 116 3.21 -25.60 -9.80
N GLY A 117 3.82 -26.17 -8.74
CA GLY A 117 5.25 -26.46 -8.73
C GLY A 117 5.73 -27.39 -9.83
N ASP A 118 4.91 -28.36 -10.27
CA ASP A 118 5.21 -29.27 -11.37
C ASP A 118 5.24 -28.61 -12.76
N LYS A 119 4.74 -27.36 -12.86
CA LYS A 119 4.72 -26.56 -14.07
C LYS A 119 5.87 -25.55 -14.14
N VAL A 120 6.69 -25.45 -13.10
CA VAL A 120 7.81 -24.52 -13.05
C VAL A 120 8.93 -25.05 -13.98
N ASN A 121 9.00 -24.52 -15.20
CA ASN A 121 10.07 -24.78 -16.16
C ASN A 121 10.16 -23.61 -17.17
N ALA A 122 11.28 -23.53 -17.89
CA ALA A 122 11.57 -22.40 -18.79
C ALA A 122 10.57 -22.30 -19.96
N GLU A 123 10.17 -23.43 -20.54
CA GLU A 123 9.21 -23.45 -21.65
C GLU A 123 7.86 -22.92 -21.23
N PHE A 124 7.36 -23.33 -20.05
CA PHE A 124 6.12 -22.82 -19.49
C PHE A 124 6.16 -21.30 -19.28
N ILE A 125 7.26 -20.78 -18.74
CA ILE A 125 7.42 -19.33 -18.51
C ILE A 125 7.52 -18.58 -19.84
N GLU A 126 8.22 -19.10 -20.86
CA GLU A 126 8.27 -18.49 -22.19
C GLU A 126 6.87 -18.36 -22.82
N GLN A 127 6.07 -19.45 -22.75
CA GLN A 127 4.68 -19.44 -23.25
C GLN A 127 3.77 -18.51 -22.43
N LEU A 128 3.91 -18.54 -21.09
CA LEU A 128 3.10 -17.74 -20.19
C LEU A 128 3.30 -16.22 -20.41
N LEU A 129 4.52 -15.81 -20.64
CA LEU A 129 4.91 -14.39 -20.78
C LEU A 129 5.03 -13.92 -22.24
N ASP A 130 4.67 -14.75 -23.20
CA ASP A 130 4.75 -14.37 -24.58
C ASP A 130 3.88 -13.15 -24.91
N GLY A 131 4.47 -12.12 -25.55
CA GLY A 131 3.79 -10.87 -25.87
C GLY A 131 3.47 -9.94 -24.71
N ILE A 132 3.81 -10.30 -23.45
CA ILE A 132 3.65 -9.42 -22.28
C ILE A 132 4.91 -8.57 -22.11
N LEU A 133 4.75 -7.24 -22.08
CA LEU A 133 5.82 -6.27 -21.86
C LEU A 133 6.11 -6.16 -20.34
N CYS A 134 6.96 -7.05 -19.83
CA CYS A 134 7.26 -7.14 -18.40
C CYS A 134 8.08 -5.97 -17.84
N ASP A 135 8.60 -5.09 -18.68
CA ASP A 135 9.21 -3.81 -18.32
C ASP A 135 8.20 -2.67 -18.10
N VAL A 136 6.97 -2.86 -18.57
CA VAL A 136 5.86 -1.88 -18.44
C VAL A 136 4.79 -2.35 -17.46
N VAL A 137 4.48 -3.65 -17.46
CA VAL A 137 3.45 -4.28 -16.63
C VAL A 137 4.08 -4.84 -15.36
N GLU A 138 3.49 -4.55 -14.21
CA GLU A 138 3.90 -5.23 -12.98
C GLU A 138 3.51 -6.70 -13.04
N VAL A 139 4.49 -7.61 -12.86
CA VAL A 139 4.27 -9.06 -12.91
C VAL A 139 4.67 -9.71 -11.59
N ASN A 140 3.74 -10.45 -11.00
CA ASN A 140 3.92 -11.14 -9.74
C ASN A 140 3.73 -12.66 -9.93
N PHE A 141 4.53 -13.44 -9.23
CA PHE A 141 4.49 -14.90 -9.33
C PHE A 141 4.27 -15.54 -7.97
N HIS A 142 3.44 -16.56 -7.93
CA HIS A 142 3.22 -17.38 -6.75
C HIS A 142 3.36 -18.86 -7.10
N THR A 143 4.22 -19.55 -6.36
CA THR A 143 4.38 -21.01 -6.43
C THR A 143 4.61 -21.57 -5.04
N CYS A 144 4.71 -22.91 -4.90
CA CYS A 144 5.05 -23.51 -3.62
C CYS A 144 6.52 -23.26 -3.25
N GLN A 145 6.80 -23.23 -1.96
CA GLN A 145 8.13 -22.90 -1.42
C GLN A 145 9.28 -23.74 -2.04
N ARG A 146 9.02 -25.01 -2.39
CA ARG A 146 10.05 -25.90 -2.97
C ARG A 146 10.58 -25.42 -4.32
N HIS A 147 9.71 -24.78 -5.13
CA HIS A 147 10.01 -24.38 -6.49
C HIS A 147 10.25 -22.86 -6.61
N ALA A 148 10.21 -22.12 -5.50
CA ALA A 148 10.36 -20.67 -5.53
C ALA A 148 11.75 -20.24 -6.04
N LEU A 149 12.81 -20.90 -5.63
CA LEU A 149 14.17 -20.61 -6.08
C LEU A 149 14.35 -20.95 -7.56
N GLU A 150 13.87 -22.12 -7.99
CA GLU A 150 13.90 -22.55 -9.39
C GLU A 150 13.16 -21.57 -10.29
N LEU A 151 11.95 -21.16 -9.88
CA LEU A 151 11.17 -20.16 -10.61
C LEU A 151 11.93 -18.82 -10.72
N ALA A 152 12.54 -18.35 -9.63
CA ALA A 152 13.32 -17.12 -9.63
C ALA A 152 14.50 -17.20 -10.62
N GLN A 153 15.21 -18.31 -10.66
CA GLN A 153 16.32 -18.53 -11.61
C GLN A 153 15.84 -18.53 -13.06
N ILE A 154 14.73 -19.20 -13.36
CA ILE A 154 14.11 -19.22 -14.69
C ILE A 154 13.68 -17.82 -15.13
N LEU A 155 13.02 -17.07 -14.23
CA LEU A 155 12.60 -15.70 -14.52
C LEU A 155 13.79 -14.77 -14.76
N THR A 156 14.86 -14.89 -13.97
CA THR A 156 16.09 -14.12 -14.19
C THR A 156 16.66 -14.38 -15.57
N ALA A 157 16.81 -15.64 -15.94
CA ALA A 157 17.32 -16.01 -17.26
C ALA A 157 16.40 -15.53 -18.40
N TYR A 158 15.08 -15.59 -18.20
CA TYR A 158 14.11 -15.09 -19.17
C TYR A 158 14.24 -13.56 -19.38
N PHE A 159 14.31 -12.80 -18.28
CA PHE A 159 14.41 -11.33 -18.35
C PHE A 159 15.76 -10.89 -18.95
N GLU A 160 16.85 -11.55 -18.61
CA GLU A 160 18.16 -11.32 -19.25
C GLU A 160 18.13 -11.60 -20.75
N LYS A 161 17.52 -12.72 -21.19
CA LYS A 161 17.32 -13.06 -22.60
C LYS A 161 16.49 -12.01 -23.35
N LYS A 162 15.49 -11.42 -22.69
CA LYS A 162 14.63 -10.37 -23.28
C LYS A 162 15.25 -8.97 -23.22
N GLY A 163 16.35 -8.77 -22.48
CA GLY A 163 17.03 -7.48 -22.34
C GLY A 163 16.29 -6.50 -21.44
N TYR A 164 15.45 -7.00 -20.53
CA TYR A 164 14.81 -6.15 -19.52
C TYR A 164 15.83 -5.71 -18.47
N ASP A 165 15.83 -4.41 -18.13
CA ASP A 165 16.66 -3.88 -17.05
C ASP A 165 16.24 -4.43 -15.68
N LYS A 166 17.24 -4.60 -14.78
CA LYS A 166 17.06 -5.15 -13.42
C LYS A 166 16.57 -4.10 -12.45
#